data_450d0b05410a7e27ba28e08f84bab04a
#
_entry.id   450d0b05410a7e27ba28e08f84bab04a
#
_cell.length_a   1.000
_cell.length_b   1.000
_cell.length_c   1.000
_cell.angle_alpha   90.00
_cell.angle_beta   90.00
_cell.angle_gamma   90.00
#
_symmetry.space_group_name_H-M   'P 1'
#
loop_
_entity.id
_entity.type
_entity.pdbx_description
1 polymer ?
#
loop_
_entity_poly.entity_id
_entity_poly.type
_entity_poly.pdbx_seq_one_letter_code
_entity_poly.pdbx_strand_id
1 'polypeptide(L)'
;MVTTRRLDALASAVAERLDLPNGHWVIALSGGADSAALAWLAARVGSIRAVHVHHGLSASDALEQAARAVAQTVGIPIEVKSVTLEKFTENEARTARYLALASAIDEGEWVLTAHTADDQAETVLANLLRGAGVDGLAGIPSRRGRIARPMLDITRSETREVAALAELPWMDDPSNSDLGPLRNRIRLQLIPQLEADFNPSLRRHLATAARAIAENRLNQADPGEDVDGGWRVPAGVLWAMGQEEAVRVLRFVVRRLRDGYGLDRAESERVWEVVSGVARAAELSGGLRVGRSGPWLLISR
;
A
#
# COMPACT_ATOMS: atom_id res chain seq x y z
N MET A 1 26.53 -26.66 0.11
CA MET A 1 27.39 -25.56 -0.42
C MET A 1 26.80 -24.84 -1.63
N VAL A 2 26.26 -25.48 -2.68
CA VAL A 2 25.65 -24.81 -3.85
C VAL A 2 24.38 -24.05 -3.44
N THR A 3 23.51 -24.64 -2.64
CA THR A 3 22.23 -24.04 -2.19
C THR A 3 22.47 -22.80 -1.33
N THR A 4 23.43 -22.82 -0.42
CA THR A 4 23.75 -21.67 0.45
C THR A 4 24.25 -20.48 -0.37
N ARG A 5 25.16 -20.70 -1.33
CA ARG A 5 25.64 -19.62 -2.21
C ARG A 5 24.53 -19.02 -3.08
N ARG A 6 23.59 -19.87 -3.55
CA ARG A 6 22.43 -19.39 -4.33
C ARG A 6 21.50 -18.57 -3.46
N LEU A 7 21.22 -18.99 -2.23
CA LEU A 7 20.42 -18.22 -1.27
C LEU A 7 21.06 -16.88 -0.96
N ASP A 8 22.36 -16.84 -0.66
CA ASP A 8 23.04 -15.60 -0.33
C ASP A 8 23.07 -14.62 -1.50
N ALA A 9 23.29 -15.09 -2.72
CA ALA A 9 23.27 -14.26 -3.93
C ALA A 9 21.85 -13.69 -4.19
N LEU A 10 20.82 -14.53 -4.11
CA LEU A 10 19.43 -14.10 -4.27
C LEU A 10 19.02 -13.12 -3.16
N ALA A 11 19.33 -13.45 -1.92
CA ALA A 11 19.02 -12.61 -0.76
C ALA A 11 19.66 -11.21 -0.89
N SER A 12 20.93 -11.13 -1.30
CA SER A 12 21.60 -9.84 -1.53
C SER A 12 20.92 -9.05 -2.64
N ALA A 13 20.66 -9.67 -3.79
CA ALA A 13 19.99 -9.02 -4.92
C ALA A 13 18.57 -8.53 -4.59
N VAL A 14 17.83 -9.25 -3.73
CA VAL A 14 16.50 -8.84 -3.27
C VAL A 14 16.61 -7.75 -2.20
N ALA A 15 17.54 -7.90 -1.23
CA ALA A 15 17.75 -6.95 -0.15
C ALA A 15 18.14 -5.54 -0.64
N GLU A 16 18.96 -5.44 -1.70
CA GLU A 16 19.34 -4.17 -2.32
C GLU A 16 18.13 -3.40 -2.92
N ARG A 17 17.04 -4.09 -3.20
CA ARG A 17 15.81 -3.54 -3.78
C ARG A 17 14.73 -3.26 -2.74
N LEU A 18 14.96 -3.57 -1.45
CA LEU A 18 14.02 -3.27 -0.38
C LEU A 18 13.97 -1.76 -0.09
N ASP A 19 12.81 -1.14 -0.25
CA ASP A 19 12.57 0.27 0.19
C ASP A 19 12.22 0.32 1.68
N LEU A 20 13.22 0.09 2.54
CA LEU A 20 13.06 0.11 3.99
C LEU A 20 13.06 1.55 4.54
N PRO A 21 12.08 1.96 5.37
CA PRO A 21 12.12 3.25 6.04
C PRO A 21 13.17 3.26 7.16
N ASN A 22 13.67 4.44 7.51
CA ASN A 22 14.53 4.59 8.68
C ASN A 22 13.71 4.35 9.97
N GLY A 23 14.29 3.67 10.95
CA GLY A 23 13.67 3.41 12.25
C GLY A 23 13.57 1.92 12.59
N HIS A 24 12.66 1.60 13.51
CA HIS A 24 12.39 0.23 13.94
C HIS A 24 11.24 -0.38 13.14
N TRP A 25 11.28 -1.70 12.92
CA TRP A 25 10.31 -2.35 12.04
C TRP A 25 9.52 -3.45 12.75
N VAL A 26 8.24 -3.45 12.46
CA VAL A 26 7.28 -4.47 12.87
C VAL A 26 6.76 -5.16 11.61
N ILE A 27 7.02 -6.45 11.46
CA ILE A 27 6.57 -7.21 10.29
C ILE A 27 5.12 -7.65 10.48
N ALA A 28 4.24 -7.28 9.56
CA ALA A 28 2.90 -7.87 9.48
C ALA A 28 3.02 -9.29 8.92
N LEU A 29 3.23 -10.27 9.80
CA LEU A 29 3.53 -11.65 9.46
C LEU A 29 2.24 -12.47 9.30
N SER A 30 1.80 -12.67 8.04
CA SER A 30 0.55 -13.37 7.74
C SER A 30 0.63 -14.90 7.79
N GLY A 31 1.83 -15.47 7.82
CA GLY A 31 2.06 -16.92 7.66
C GLY A 31 2.30 -17.35 6.21
N GLY A 32 2.08 -16.48 5.21
CA GLY A 32 2.35 -16.75 3.82
C GLY A 32 3.81 -16.49 3.40
N ALA A 33 4.22 -17.04 2.24
CA ALA A 33 5.59 -17.01 1.73
C ALA A 33 6.17 -15.60 1.63
N ASP A 34 5.39 -14.62 1.12
CA ASP A 34 5.86 -13.25 0.92
C ASP A 34 6.20 -12.59 2.26
N SER A 35 5.35 -12.77 3.29
CA SER A 35 5.60 -12.22 4.63
C SER A 35 6.73 -12.95 5.36
N ALA A 36 6.91 -14.25 5.12
CA ALA A 36 8.02 -15.01 5.64
C ALA A 36 9.36 -14.54 5.04
N ALA A 37 9.40 -14.36 3.71
CA ALA A 37 10.58 -13.82 3.03
C ALA A 37 10.92 -12.40 3.52
N LEU A 38 9.93 -11.52 3.69
CA LEU A 38 10.15 -10.18 4.23
C LEU A 38 10.74 -10.23 5.64
N ALA A 39 10.18 -11.06 6.53
CA ALA A 39 10.69 -11.21 7.89
C ALA A 39 12.16 -11.68 7.90
N TRP A 40 12.46 -12.68 7.11
CA TRP A 40 13.80 -13.23 7.01
C TRP A 40 14.82 -12.24 6.42
N LEU A 41 14.45 -11.52 5.36
CA LEU A 41 15.29 -10.48 4.74
C LEU A 41 15.52 -9.29 5.68
N ALA A 42 14.45 -8.78 6.31
CA ALA A 42 14.54 -7.63 7.20
C ALA A 42 15.36 -7.92 8.48
N ALA A 43 15.27 -9.15 9.02
CA ALA A 43 16.06 -9.59 10.16
C ALA A 43 17.58 -9.59 9.89
N ARG A 44 18.00 -9.69 8.64
CA ARG A 44 19.42 -9.62 8.22
C ARG A 44 19.94 -8.18 8.15
N VAL A 45 19.05 -7.21 8.07
CA VAL A 45 19.37 -5.78 7.93
C VAL A 45 19.28 -5.05 9.28
N GLY A 46 18.35 -5.46 10.14
CA GLY A 46 18.14 -4.81 11.42
C GLY A 46 17.33 -5.62 12.41
N SER A 47 17.17 -5.07 13.61
CA SER A 47 16.31 -5.68 14.64
C SER A 47 14.85 -5.47 14.29
N ILE A 48 14.08 -6.55 14.32
CA ILE A 48 12.66 -6.57 14.01
C ILE A 48 11.87 -7.38 15.03
N ARG A 49 10.56 -7.14 15.08
CA ARG A 49 9.57 -8.01 15.71
C ARG A 49 8.42 -8.24 14.75
N ALA A 50 7.58 -9.22 14.99
CA ALA A 50 6.45 -9.55 14.14
C ALA A 50 5.11 -9.34 14.87
N VAL A 51 4.09 -9.02 14.08
CA VAL A 51 2.69 -9.03 14.53
C VAL A 51 1.90 -9.87 13.54
N HIS A 52 1.20 -10.89 14.04
CA HIS A 52 0.20 -11.65 13.30
C HIS A 52 -1.20 -11.17 13.67
N VAL A 53 -2.09 -11.00 12.67
CA VAL A 53 -3.49 -10.65 12.91
C VAL A 53 -4.36 -11.86 12.60
N HIS A 54 -4.95 -12.42 13.65
CA HIS A 54 -5.87 -13.55 13.57
C HIS A 54 -7.31 -13.07 13.33
N HIS A 55 -7.91 -13.47 12.22
CA HIS A 55 -9.21 -12.97 11.76
C HIS A 55 -10.41 -13.79 12.20
N GLY A 56 -10.24 -14.89 12.95
CA GLY A 56 -11.33 -15.79 13.35
C GLY A 56 -11.95 -16.61 12.21
N LEU A 57 -11.27 -16.69 11.04
CA LEU A 57 -11.72 -17.50 9.91
C LEU A 57 -11.17 -18.93 10.01
N SER A 58 -11.73 -19.87 9.25
CA SER A 58 -11.36 -21.30 9.31
C SER A 58 -9.87 -21.59 9.05
N ALA A 59 -9.20 -20.78 8.22
CA ALA A 59 -7.77 -20.92 7.95
C ALA A 59 -6.88 -20.13 8.91
N SER A 60 -7.45 -19.31 9.82
CA SER A 60 -6.65 -18.38 10.65
C SER A 60 -5.74 -19.10 11.62
N ASP A 61 -6.17 -20.21 12.24
CA ASP A 61 -5.36 -21.00 13.17
C ASP A 61 -4.11 -21.58 12.48
N ALA A 62 -4.28 -22.12 11.28
CA ALA A 62 -3.17 -22.70 10.53
C ALA A 62 -2.18 -21.62 10.04
N LEU A 63 -2.68 -20.45 9.63
CA LEU A 63 -1.85 -19.30 9.25
C LEU A 63 -1.11 -18.72 10.47
N GLU A 64 -1.73 -18.68 11.66
CA GLU A 64 -1.07 -18.29 12.89
C GLU A 64 0.06 -19.27 13.26
N GLN A 65 -0.19 -20.59 13.17
CA GLN A 65 0.83 -21.60 13.41
C GLN A 65 2.03 -21.42 12.47
N ALA A 66 1.78 -21.21 11.17
CA ALA A 66 2.82 -20.92 10.20
C ALA A 66 3.59 -19.63 10.53
N ALA A 67 2.88 -18.55 10.91
CA ALA A 67 3.51 -17.29 11.31
C ALA A 67 4.42 -17.47 12.54
N ARG A 68 3.97 -18.21 13.56
CA ARG A 68 4.78 -18.52 14.76
C ARG A 68 6.01 -19.38 14.41
N ALA A 69 5.84 -20.37 13.54
CA ALA A 69 6.96 -21.21 13.09
C ALA A 69 7.98 -20.39 12.29
N VAL A 70 7.54 -19.49 11.40
CA VAL A 70 8.45 -18.56 10.71
C VAL A 70 9.19 -17.67 11.69
N ALA A 71 8.48 -17.05 12.65
CA ALA A 71 9.10 -16.20 13.65
C ALA A 71 10.15 -16.95 14.48
N GLN A 72 9.87 -18.19 14.85
CA GLN A 72 10.82 -19.07 15.54
C GLN A 72 12.05 -19.38 14.67
N THR A 73 11.86 -19.73 13.39
CA THR A 73 12.96 -20.02 12.46
C THR A 73 13.84 -18.79 12.22
N VAL A 74 13.24 -17.61 12.11
CA VAL A 74 13.96 -16.34 11.94
C VAL A 74 14.58 -15.83 13.23
N GLY A 75 14.11 -16.30 14.39
CA GLY A 75 14.61 -15.89 15.72
C GLY A 75 14.09 -14.52 16.17
N ILE A 76 12.83 -14.16 15.81
CA ILE A 76 12.23 -12.88 16.14
C ILE A 76 11.03 -13.03 17.08
N PRO A 77 10.75 -12.05 17.97
CA PRO A 77 9.52 -12.04 18.76
C PRO A 77 8.29 -11.87 17.87
N ILE A 78 7.19 -12.54 18.24
CA ILE A 78 5.90 -12.42 17.57
C ILE A 78 4.77 -12.16 18.57
N GLU A 79 3.97 -11.15 18.29
CA GLU A 79 2.70 -10.86 18.97
C GLU A 79 1.53 -11.29 18.08
N VAL A 80 0.47 -11.84 18.65
CA VAL A 80 -0.77 -12.17 17.95
C VAL A 80 -1.89 -11.25 18.42
N LYS A 81 -2.53 -10.57 17.47
CA LYS A 81 -3.71 -9.74 17.66
C LYS A 81 -4.92 -10.45 17.08
N SER A 82 -5.91 -10.78 17.90
CA SER A 82 -7.20 -11.30 17.42
C SER A 82 -8.15 -10.18 17.09
N VAL A 83 -8.82 -10.26 15.94
CA VAL A 83 -9.88 -9.33 15.53
C VAL A 83 -11.17 -10.10 15.31
N THR A 84 -12.29 -9.48 15.71
CA THR A 84 -13.64 -10.00 15.44
C THR A 84 -14.21 -9.24 14.26
N LEU A 85 -14.75 -9.96 13.27
CA LEU A 85 -15.41 -9.39 12.10
C LEU A 85 -16.93 -9.52 12.26
N GLU A 86 -17.66 -8.42 12.09
CA GLU A 86 -19.13 -8.42 12.11
C GLU A 86 -19.70 -8.96 10.79
N LYS A 87 -19.10 -8.55 9.69
CA LYS A 87 -19.42 -8.99 8.32
C LYS A 87 -18.16 -9.53 7.68
N PHE A 88 -18.14 -10.75 7.25
CA PHE A 88 -16.97 -11.39 6.62
C PHE A 88 -16.68 -10.85 5.20
N THR A 89 -16.50 -9.52 5.08
CA THR A 89 -16.13 -8.86 3.83
C THR A 89 -14.63 -8.57 3.79
N GLU A 90 -14.05 -8.58 2.58
CA GLU A 90 -12.63 -8.26 2.36
C GLU A 90 -12.27 -6.86 2.90
N ASN A 91 -13.16 -5.89 2.73
CA ASN A 91 -12.94 -4.52 3.22
C ASN A 91 -12.92 -4.44 4.74
N GLU A 92 -13.82 -5.15 5.42
CA GLU A 92 -13.86 -5.17 6.89
C GLU A 92 -12.63 -5.88 7.45
N ALA A 93 -12.27 -7.06 6.92
CA ALA A 93 -11.07 -7.77 7.31
C ALA A 93 -9.80 -6.93 7.09
N ARG A 94 -9.74 -6.21 5.97
CA ARG A 94 -8.65 -5.27 5.68
C ARG A 94 -8.59 -4.13 6.69
N THR A 95 -9.72 -3.49 7.01
CA THR A 95 -9.79 -2.38 7.97
C THR A 95 -9.40 -2.85 9.36
N ALA A 96 -9.97 -3.96 9.84
CA ALA A 96 -9.66 -4.55 11.14
C ALA A 96 -8.16 -4.90 11.26
N ARG A 97 -7.57 -5.47 10.19
CA ARG A 97 -6.12 -5.76 10.13
C ARG A 97 -5.28 -4.52 10.33
N TYR A 98 -5.58 -3.43 9.61
CA TYR A 98 -4.78 -2.21 9.73
C TYR A 98 -4.96 -1.52 11.08
N LEU A 99 -6.15 -1.57 11.68
CA LEU A 99 -6.38 -1.07 13.05
C LEU A 99 -5.60 -1.90 14.08
N ALA A 100 -5.62 -3.22 13.96
CA ALA A 100 -4.85 -4.10 14.85
C ALA A 100 -3.34 -3.86 14.71
N LEU A 101 -2.84 -3.71 13.49
CA LEU A 101 -1.41 -3.39 13.25
C LEU A 101 -1.05 -2.00 13.80
N ALA A 102 -1.90 -1.00 13.61
CA ALA A 102 -1.67 0.34 14.15
C ALA A 102 -1.65 0.38 15.68
N SER A 103 -2.49 -0.45 16.34
CA SER A 103 -2.50 -0.57 17.80
C SER A 103 -1.33 -1.37 18.39
N ALA A 104 -0.57 -2.04 17.53
CA ALA A 104 0.54 -2.90 17.94
C ALA A 104 1.92 -2.24 17.78
N ILE A 105 1.99 -1.01 17.29
CA ILE A 105 3.26 -0.29 17.08
C ILE A 105 3.44 0.84 18.09
N ASP A 106 4.68 1.03 18.50
CA ASP A 106 5.10 2.14 19.34
C ASP A 106 5.48 3.39 18.51
N GLU A 107 5.67 4.52 19.19
CA GLU A 107 6.12 5.75 18.55
C GLU A 107 7.50 5.51 17.89
N GLY A 108 7.62 5.90 16.62
CA GLY A 108 8.85 5.71 15.84
C GLY A 108 8.95 4.38 15.08
N GLU A 109 8.09 3.40 15.34
CA GLU A 109 8.05 2.14 14.60
C GLU A 109 7.29 2.25 13.27
N TRP A 110 7.68 1.39 12.32
CA TRP A 110 7.02 1.20 11.03
C TRP A 110 6.47 -0.21 10.92
N VAL A 111 5.23 -0.35 10.46
CA VAL A 111 4.70 -1.65 10.02
C VAL A 111 5.19 -1.91 8.60
N LEU A 112 5.87 -3.04 8.39
CA LEU A 112 6.24 -3.52 7.07
C LEU A 112 5.25 -4.59 6.61
N THR A 113 4.67 -4.39 5.42
CA THR A 113 3.77 -5.35 4.79
C THR A 113 4.35 -5.88 3.49
N ALA A 114 4.18 -7.18 3.25
CA ALA A 114 4.82 -7.94 2.17
C ALA A 114 4.08 -7.85 0.83
N HIS A 115 3.65 -6.66 0.42
CA HIS A 115 3.09 -6.45 -0.91
C HIS A 115 4.20 -6.49 -1.96
N THR A 116 3.98 -7.22 -3.04
CA THR A 116 4.94 -7.49 -4.11
C THR A 116 4.62 -6.72 -5.40
N ALA A 117 5.50 -6.83 -6.39
CA ALA A 117 5.25 -6.34 -7.75
C ALA A 117 4.01 -6.99 -8.38
N ASP A 118 3.70 -8.24 -8.02
CA ASP A 118 2.48 -8.93 -8.43
C ASP A 118 1.24 -8.24 -7.89
N ASP A 119 1.23 -7.87 -6.60
CA ASP A 119 0.12 -7.13 -5.98
C ASP A 119 -0.06 -5.75 -6.62
N GLN A 120 1.06 -5.12 -7.02
CA GLN A 120 1.05 -3.85 -7.76
C GLN A 120 0.35 -4.03 -9.12
N ALA A 121 0.74 -5.04 -9.90
CA ALA A 121 0.15 -5.36 -11.20
C ALA A 121 -1.35 -5.67 -11.08
N GLU A 122 -1.74 -6.51 -10.11
CA GLU A 122 -3.14 -6.82 -9.81
C GLU A 122 -3.94 -5.54 -9.51
N THR A 123 -3.39 -4.63 -8.72
CA THR A 123 -4.06 -3.38 -8.32
C THR A 123 -4.20 -2.42 -9.49
N VAL A 124 -3.15 -2.26 -10.30
CA VAL A 124 -3.18 -1.41 -11.50
C VAL A 124 -4.24 -1.89 -12.48
N LEU A 125 -4.26 -3.20 -12.79
CA LEU A 125 -5.26 -3.77 -13.68
C LEU A 125 -6.68 -3.67 -13.11
N ALA A 126 -6.87 -3.96 -11.83
CA ALA A 126 -8.17 -3.80 -11.19
C ALA A 126 -8.68 -2.36 -11.25
N ASN A 127 -7.81 -1.38 -11.07
CA ASN A 127 -8.15 0.04 -11.14
C ASN A 127 -8.43 0.46 -12.59
N LEU A 128 -7.65 0.00 -13.55
CA LEU A 128 -7.88 0.25 -14.98
C LEU A 128 -9.24 -0.27 -15.43
N LEU A 129 -9.58 -1.53 -15.06
CA LEU A 129 -10.87 -2.15 -15.38
C LEU A 129 -12.07 -1.44 -14.75
N ARG A 130 -11.86 -0.72 -13.64
CA ARG A 130 -12.89 0.13 -13.00
C ARG A 130 -12.96 1.55 -13.59
N GLY A 131 -12.17 1.87 -14.60
CA GLY A 131 -12.12 3.20 -15.20
C GLY A 131 -11.41 4.24 -14.32
N ALA A 132 -10.48 3.83 -13.49
CA ALA A 132 -9.72 4.76 -12.67
C ALA A 132 -8.81 5.64 -13.55
N GLY A 133 -8.77 6.93 -13.23
CA GLY A 133 -7.81 7.87 -13.82
C GLY A 133 -6.37 7.61 -13.39
N VAL A 134 -5.46 8.49 -13.80
CA VAL A 134 -4.00 8.40 -13.51
C VAL A 134 -3.70 8.13 -12.04
N ASP A 135 -4.50 8.68 -11.14
CA ASP A 135 -4.37 8.47 -9.70
C ASP A 135 -4.51 7.00 -9.28
N GLY A 136 -5.44 6.28 -9.88
CA GLY A 136 -5.63 4.85 -9.60
C GLY A 136 -4.52 3.99 -10.20
N LEU A 137 -3.90 4.44 -11.31
CA LEU A 137 -2.81 3.73 -11.96
C LEU A 137 -1.47 3.84 -11.21
N ALA A 138 -1.35 4.77 -10.25
CA ALA A 138 -0.22 4.79 -9.32
C ALA A 138 -0.18 3.55 -8.38
N GLY A 139 -1.22 2.72 -8.39
CA GLY A 139 -1.28 1.45 -7.69
C GLY A 139 -1.25 1.57 -6.16
N ILE A 140 -0.52 0.66 -5.53
CA ILE A 140 -0.32 0.60 -4.08
C ILE A 140 0.80 1.57 -3.70
N PRO A 141 0.59 2.55 -2.81
CA PRO A 141 1.65 3.45 -2.37
C PRO A 141 2.71 2.70 -1.56
N SER A 142 4.00 3.03 -1.76
CA SER A 142 5.10 2.44 -0.98
C SER A 142 4.99 2.75 0.50
N ARG A 143 4.46 3.91 0.86
CA ARG A 143 4.24 4.35 2.26
C ARG A 143 2.85 4.95 2.41
N ARG A 144 2.23 4.72 3.58
CA ARG A 144 0.98 5.34 4.00
C ARG A 144 0.88 5.38 5.52
N GLY A 145 0.91 6.58 6.13
CA GLY A 145 1.08 6.72 7.56
C GLY A 145 2.36 6.00 8.02
N ARG A 146 2.25 5.16 9.02
CA ARG A 146 3.35 4.32 9.53
C ARG A 146 3.45 2.93 8.89
N ILE A 147 2.84 2.74 7.73
CA ILE A 147 2.90 1.48 6.97
C ILE A 147 3.81 1.66 5.78
N ALA A 148 4.80 0.79 5.63
CA ALA A 148 5.68 0.71 4.47
C ALA A 148 5.52 -0.64 3.75
N ARG A 149 5.80 -0.64 2.44
CA ARG A 149 5.69 -1.79 1.54
C ARG A 149 7.00 -1.93 0.77
N PRO A 150 8.02 -2.49 1.41
CA PRO A 150 9.38 -2.46 0.87
C PRO A 150 9.59 -3.37 -0.34
N MET A 151 8.65 -4.26 -0.67
CA MET A 151 8.81 -5.27 -1.72
C MET A 151 7.99 -5.00 -2.99
N LEU A 152 7.52 -3.76 -3.22
CA LEU A 152 6.70 -3.45 -4.41
C LEU A 152 7.43 -3.62 -5.75
N ASP A 153 8.77 -3.70 -5.76
CA ASP A 153 9.61 -4.00 -6.92
C ASP A 153 10.12 -5.45 -6.96
N ILE A 154 9.73 -6.27 -5.97
CA ILE A 154 10.13 -7.67 -5.85
C ILE A 154 8.95 -8.55 -6.24
N THR A 155 9.18 -9.55 -7.10
CA THR A 155 8.12 -10.45 -7.56
C THR A 155 7.80 -11.52 -6.51
N ARG A 156 6.58 -12.05 -6.56
CA ARG A 156 6.14 -13.18 -5.73
C ARG A 156 6.97 -14.44 -6.01
N SER A 157 7.49 -14.62 -7.22
CA SER A 157 8.41 -15.70 -7.55
C SER A 157 9.72 -15.59 -6.78
N GLU A 158 10.29 -14.38 -6.70
CA GLU A 158 11.52 -14.10 -5.95
C GLU A 158 11.32 -14.31 -4.44
N THR A 159 10.20 -13.83 -3.87
CA THR A 159 9.91 -14.04 -2.45
C THR A 159 9.72 -15.50 -2.09
N ARG A 160 9.01 -16.26 -2.94
CA ARG A 160 8.83 -17.72 -2.77
C ARG A 160 10.14 -18.47 -2.91
N GLU A 161 11.02 -18.08 -3.83
CA GLU A 161 12.34 -18.67 -3.96
C GLU A 161 13.20 -18.41 -2.72
N VAL A 162 13.19 -17.18 -2.18
CA VAL A 162 13.86 -16.86 -0.90
C VAL A 162 13.30 -17.73 0.22
N ALA A 163 11.97 -17.79 0.38
CA ALA A 163 11.34 -18.56 1.43
C ALA A 163 11.67 -20.07 1.34
N ALA A 164 11.69 -20.62 0.12
CA ALA A 164 12.01 -22.04 -0.12
C ALA A 164 13.49 -22.34 0.14
N LEU A 165 14.43 -21.51 -0.35
CA LEU A 165 15.85 -21.69 -0.14
C LEU A 165 16.29 -21.49 1.33
N ALA A 166 15.58 -20.62 2.05
CA ALA A 166 15.77 -20.39 3.48
C ALA A 166 15.00 -21.40 4.36
N GLU A 167 14.32 -22.37 3.75
CA GLU A 167 13.55 -23.43 4.43
C GLU A 167 12.53 -22.88 5.45
N LEU A 168 11.90 -21.73 5.11
CA LEU A 168 10.92 -21.10 6.00
C LEU A 168 9.61 -21.92 6.03
N PRO A 169 9.00 -22.17 7.19
CA PRO A 169 7.77 -22.95 7.33
C PRO A 169 6.51 -22.08 7.05
N TRP A 170 6.32 -21.66 5.81
CA TRP A 170 5.16 -20.88 5.37
C TRP A 170 4.02 -21.76 4.87
N MET A 171 2.83 -21.17 4.71
CA MET A 171 1.62 -21.83 4.21
C MET A 171 0.89 -20.92 3.22
N ASP A 172 0.29 -21.50 2.17
CA ASP A 172 -0.62 -20.77 1.28
C ASP A 172 -2.01 -20.65 1.93
N ASP A 173 -2.58 -19.44 1.92
CA ASP A 173 -3.97 -19.22 2.36
C ASP A 173 -4.92 -19.85 1.32
N PRO A 174 -5.80 -20.80 1.71
CA PRO A 174 -6.74 -21.44 0.79
C PRO A 174 -7.67 -20.45 0.06
N SER A 175 -7.96 -19.30 0.66
CA SER A 175 -8.80 -18.26 0.03
C SER A 175 -8.19 -17.64 -1.23
N ASN A 176 -6.88 -17.81 -1.43
CA ASN A 176 -6.19 -17.33 -2.64
C ASN A 176 -6.62 -18.05 -3.93
N SER A 177 -7.24 -19.21 -3.84
CA SER A 177 -7.75 -19.99 -4.99
C SER A 177 -9.20 -19.67 -5.36
N ASP A 178 -9.93 -18.91 -4.54
CA ASP A 178 -11.31 -18.51 -4.81
C ASP A 178 -11.39 -17.52 -5.98
N LEU A 179 -12.14 -17.86 -7.04
CA LEU A 179 -12.37 -16.99 -8.22
C LEU A 179 -13.50 -15.97 -8.06
N GLY A 180 -14.19 -15.92 -6.92
CA GLY A 180 -15.23 -14.93 -6.65
C GLY A 180 -14.69 -13.48 -6.67
N PRO A 181 -13.65 -13.15 -5.93
CA PRO A 181 -13.06 -11.81 -5.92
C PRO A 181 -12.43 -11.43 -7.27
N LEU A 182 -12.67 -10.19 -7.74
CA LEU A 182 -12.06 -9.67 -8.97
C LEU A 182 -10.53 -9.78 -8.96
N ARG A 183 -9.91 -9.53 -7.81
CA ARG A 183 -8.45 -9.58 -7.66
C ARG A 183 -7.90 -10.98 -7.92
N ASN A 184 -8.56 -12.02 -7.40
CA ASN A 184 -8.15 -13.40 -7.64
C ASN A 184 -8.33 -13.80 -9.11
N ARG A 185 -9.41 -13.36 -9.79
CA ARG A 185 -9.57 -13.57 -11.23
C ARG A 185 -8.47 -12.92 -12.06
N ILE A 186 -8.10 -11.68 -11.70
CA ILE A 186 -6.97 -10.98 -12.34
C ILE A 186 -5.68 -11.78 -12.15
N ARG A 187 -5.38 -12.23 -10.93
CA ARG A 187 -4.19 -13.00 -10.58
C ARG A 187 -4.09 -14.33 -11.27
N LEU A 188 -5.20 -15.11 -11.27
CA LEU A 188 -5.21 -16.51 -11.66
C LEU A 188 -5.56 -16.75 -13.13
N GLN A 189 -6.22 -15.77 -13.77
CA GLN A 189 -6.70 -15.92 -15.15
C GLN A 189 -6.14 -14.82 -16.05
N LEU A 190 -6.41 -13.54 -15.78
CA LEU A 190 -6.11 -12.46 -16.71
C LEU A 190 -4.61 -12.22 -16.88
N ILE A 191 -3.87 -12.06 -15.79
CA ILE A 191 -2.42 -11.83 -15.86
C ILE A 191 -1.68 -13.00 -16.53
N PRO A 192 -1.91 -14.27 -16.14
CA PRO A 192 -1.26 -15.39 -16.82
C PRO A 192 -1.54 -15.45 -18.32
N GLN A 193 -2.78 -15.18 -18.74
CA GLN A 193 -3.13 -15.12 -20.16
C GLN A 193 -2.40 -13.99 -20.87
N LEU A 194 -2.40 -12.77 -20.30
CA LEU A 194 -1.69 -11.64 -20.91
C LEU A 194 -0.17 -11.86 -20.96
N GLU A 195 0.41 -12.56 -19.99
CA GLU A 195 1.83 -12.89 -20.01
C GLU A 195 2.16 -13.95 -21.06
N ALA A 196 1.31 -14.96 -21.23
CA ALA A 196 1.51 -16.00 -22.23
C ALA A 196 1.34 -15.49 -23.67
N ASP A 197 0.31 -14.66 -23.91
CA ASP A 197 -0.09 -14.28 -25.26
C ASP A 197 0.56 -12.97 -25.75
N PHE A 198 0.99 -12.08 -24.83
CA PHE A 198 1.42 -10.73 -25.21
C PHE A 198 2.80 -10.35 -24.65
N ASN A 199 3.02 -10.48 -23.33
CA ASN A 199 4.25 -9.99 -22.71
C ASN A 199 4.61 -10.74 -21.42
N PRO A 200 5.62 -11.64 -21.45
CA PRO A 200 6.04 -12.40 -20.26
C PRO A 200 6.50 -11.55 -19.07
N SER A 201 6.82 -10.29 -19.29
CA SER A 201 7.27 -9.35 -18.25
C SER A 201 6.18 -8.38 -17.79
N LEU A 202 4.90 -8.66 -18.10
CA LEU A 202 3.79 -7.74 -17.86
C LEU A 202 3.71 -7.26 -16.40
N ARG A 203 3.83 -8.16 -15.41
CA ARG A 203 3.79 -7.79 -13.98
C ARG A 203 4.83 -6.73 -13.64
N ARG A 204 6.07 -6.95 -14.09
CA ARG A 204 7.18 -6.02 -13.83
C ARG A 204 6.96 -4.67 -14.51
N HIS A 205 6.46 -4.67 -15.74
CA HIS A 205 6.17 -3.44 -16.47
C HIS A 205 5.04 -2.64 -15.81
N LEU A 206 3.98 -3.30 -15.35
CA LEU A 206 2.88 -2.63 -14.62
C LEU A 206 3.36 -2.04 -13.29
N ALA A 207 4.18 -2.78 -12.53
CA ALA A 207 4.76 -2.28 -11.29
C ALA A 207 5.69 -1.06 -11.52
N THR A 208 6.53 -1.13 -12.55
CA THR A 208 7.42 -0.02 -12.95
C THR A 208 6.62 1.21 -13.38
N ALA A 209 5.57 1.03 -14.19
CA ALA A 209 4.70 2.12 -14.62
C ALA A 209 3.98 2.78 -13.43
N ALA A 210 3.45 1.97 -12.51
CA ALA A 210 2.80 2.46 -11.29
C ALA A 210 3.76 3.30 -10.43
N ARG A 211 5.00 2.84 -10.26
CA ARG A 211 6.05 3.57 -9.54
C ARG A 211 6.37 4.90 -10.23
N ALA A 212 6.61 4.91 -11.54
CA ALA A 212 6.89 6.13 -12.28
C ALA A 212 5.76 7.16 -12.17
N ILE A 213 4.49 6.70 -12.22
CA ILE A 213 3.32 7.57 -12.00
C ILE A 213 3.31 8.12 -10.56
N ALA A 214 3.61 7.28 -9.56
CA ALA A 214 3.67 7.72 -8.16
C ALA A 214 4.77 8.75 -7.92
N GLU A 215 5.98 8.53 -8.47
CA GLU A 215 7.14 9.44 -8.37
C GLU A 215 6.86 10.78 -9.05
N ASN A 216 6.30 10.77 -10.27
CA ASN A 216 5.93 12.00 -10.97
C ASN A 216 4.90 12.84 -10.18
N ARG A 217 4.04 12.18 -9.38
CA ARG A 217 3.07 12.87 -8.51
C ARG A 217 3.73 13.50 -7.30
N LEU A 218 4.77 12.88 -6.74
CA LEU A 218 5.55 13.44 -5.64
C LEU A 218 6.44 14.62 -6.09
N ASN A 219 6.91 14.58 -7.34
CA ASN A 219 7.75 15.62 -7.93
C ASN A 219 6.96 16.82 -8.49
N GLN A 220 5.62 16.74 -8.55
CA GLN A 220 4.81 17.91 -8.88
C GLN A 220 4.85 18.86 -7.68
N ALA A 221 5.46 20.02 -7.88
CA ALA A 221 5.56 21.06 -6.87
C ALA A 221 4.17 21.37 -6.30
N ASP A 222 4.01 21.20 -5.00
CA ASP A 222 2.83 21.68 -4.28
C ASP A 222 2.88 23.21 -4.33
N PRO A 223 1.96 23.88 -5.03
CA PRO A 223 1.99 25.33 -5.18
C PRO A 223 1.60 26.07 -3.90
N GLY A 224 1.20 25.35 -2.86
CA GLY A 224 0.75 25.88 -1.59
C GLY A 224 1.72 25.62 -0.46
N GLU A 225 1.35 26.06 0.71
CA GLU A 225 2.13 25.95 1.93
C GLU A 225 1.29 25.41 3.08
N ASP A 226 1.92 24.65 3.98
CA ASP A 226 1.28 24.21 5.21
C ASP A 226 1.12 25.39 6.16
N VAL A 227 -0.07 25.47 6.76
CA VAL A 227 -0.40 26.47 7.79
C VAL A 227 -0.95 25.74 9.02
N ASP A 228 -1.00 26.41 10.13
CA ASP A 228 -1.54 25.82 11.35
C ASP A 228 -2.98 25.34 11.13
N GLY A 229 -3.18 24.02 11.30
CA GLY A 229 -4.46 23.35 11.09
C GLY A 229 -4.86 23.08 9.63
N GLY A 230 -3.98 23.28 8.64
CA GLY A 230 -4.36 23.05 7.25
C GLY A 230 -3.30 23.36 6.20
N TRP A 231 -3.78 23.78 5.03
CA TRP A 231 -2.96 24.12 3.87
C TRP A 231 -3.59 25.30 3.11
N ARG A 232 -2.77 26.19 2.55
CA ARG A 232 -3.21 27.32 1.75
C ARG A 232 -2.44 27.46 0.44
N VAL A 233 -3.10 28.04 -0.57
CA VAL A 233 -2.52 28.33 -1.88
C VAL A 233 -3.15 29.61 -2.43
N PRO A 234 -2.43 30.43 -3.24
CA PRO A 234 -3.07 31.52 -3.97
C PRO A 234 -4.13 30.95 -4.92
N ALA A 235 -5.40 31.35 -4.76
CA ALA A 235 -6.50 30.82 -5.57
C ALA A 235 -6.30 31.06 -7.07
N GLY A 236 -5.64 32.17 -7.44
CA GLY A 236 -5.29 32.48 -8.83
C GLY A 236 -4.31 31.51 -9.45
N VAL A 237 -3.43 30.87 -8.67
CA VAL A 237 -2.50 29.83 -9.16
C VAL A 237 -3.28 28.60 -9.58
N LEU A 238 -4.21 28.12 -8.75
CA LEU A 238 -5.07 26.97 -9.07
C LEU A 238 -6.01 27.30 -10.26
N TRP A 239 -6.55 28.50 -10.33
CA TRP A 239 -7.36 28.93 -11.44
C TRP A 239 -6.57 28.91 -12.76
N ALA A 240 -5.34 29.40 -12.77
CA ALA A 240 -4.47 29.43 -13.94
C ALA A 240 -4.05 28.04 -14.45
N MET A 241 -4.05 27.03 -13.58
CA MET A 241 -3.76 25.63 -13.96
C MET A 241 -4.93 24.97 -14.72
N GLY A 242 -6.15 25.52 -14.61
CA GLY A 242 -7.36 24.89 -15.12
C GLY A 242 -7.91 23.79 -14.19
N GLN A 243 -9.13 23.35 -14.48
CA GLN A 243 -9.90 22.47 -13.59
C GLN A 243 -9.20 21.14 -13.28
N GLU A 244 -8.73 20.44 -14.31
CA GLU A 244 -8.14 19.10 -14.15
C GLU A 244 -6.88 19.12 -13.29
N GLU A 245 -6.00 20.07 -13.54
CA GLU A 245 -4.73 20.22 -12.82
C GLU A 245 -4.98 20.70 -11.38
N ALA A 246 -5.80 21.72 -11.19
CA ALA A 246 -6.15 22.24 -9.88
C ALA A 246 -6.81 21.17 -9.00
N VAL A 247 -7.78 20.40 -9.53
CA VAL A 247 -8.41 19.30 -8.80
C VAL A 247 -7.41 18.19 -8.48
N ARG A 248 -6.43 17.93 -9.34
CA ARG A 248 -5.36 16.97 -9.09
C ARG A 248 -4.50 17.40 -7.90
N VAL A 249 -4.03 18.65 -7.87
CA VAL A 249 -3.28 19.24 -6.75
C VAL A 249 -4.08 19.14 -5.45
N LEU A 250 -5.32 19.57 -5.47
CA LEU A 250 -6.19 19.59 -4.30
C LEU A 250 -6.52 18.17 -3.81
N ARG A 251 -6.65 17.20 -4.71
CA ARG A 251 -6.80 15.78 -4.36
C ARG A 251 -5.58 15.24 -3.64
N PHE A 252 -4.38 15.65 -4.05
CA PHE A 252 -3.13 15.29 -3.36
C PHE A 252 -3.09 15.88 -1.96
N VAL A 253 -3.38 17.18 -1.81
CA VAL A 253 -3.40 17.88 -0.52
C VAL A 253 -4.43 17.28 0.43
N VAL A 254 -5.67 17.09 -0.02
CA VAL A 254 -6.73 16.48 0.78
C VAL A 254 -6.37 15.07 1.22
N ARG A 255 -5.74 14.28 0.33
CA ARG A 255 -5.25 12.94 0.68
C ARG A 255 -4.22 12.99 1.82
N ARG A 256 -3.33 13.99 1.83
CA ARG A 256 -2.36 14.20 2.91
C ARG A 256 -3.05 14.57 4.21
N LEU A 257 -4.03 15.45 4.17
CA LEU A 257 -4.79 15.92 5.34
C LEU A 257 -5.81 14.89 5.89
N ARG A 258 -6.19 13.87 5.08
CA ARG A 258 -7.13 12.80 5.44
C ARG A 258 -6.47 11.42 5.61
N ASP A 259 -5.17 11.34 5.86
CA ASP A 259 -4.46 10.07 6.04
C ASP A 259 -4.69 9.06 4.90
N GLY A 260 -4.75 9.57 3.66
CA GLY A 260 -4.74 8.74 2.46
C GLY A 260 -6.03 8.66 1.65
N TYR A 261 -7.09 9.40 2.00
CA TYR A 261 -8.31 9.51 1.19
C TYR A 261 -8.34 10.85 0.46
N GLY A 262 -8.32 10.82 -0.89
CA GLY A 262 -8.45 12.02 -1.72
C GLY A 262 -9.90 12.45 -1.91
N LEU A 263 -10.09 13.45 -2.78
CA LEU A 263 -11.42 13.91 -3.20
C LEU A 263 -12.12 12.84 -4.05
N ASP A 264 -13.38 12.59 -3.79
CA ASP A 264 -14.26 11.88 -4.72
C ASP A 264 -14.70 12.80 -5.87
N ARG A 265 -15.57 12.30 -6.78
CA ARG A 265 -16.03 13.07 -7.92
C ARG A 265 -16.87 14.29 -7.51
N ALA A 266 -17.81 14.09 -6.59
CA ALA A 266 -18.71 15.17 -6.14
C ALA A 266 -17.95 16.23 -5.34
N GLU A 267 -17.00 15.81 -4.49
CA GLU A 267 -16.10 16.72 -3.79
C GLU A 267 -15.20 17.50 -4.76
N SER A 268 -14.70 16.85 -5.81
CA SER A 268 -13.87 17.49 -6.84
C SER A 268 -14.63 18.61 -7.57
N GLU A 269 -15.91 18.39 -7.86
CA GLU A 269 -16.79 19.41 -8.47
C GLU A 269 -17.00 20.59 -7.50
N ARG A 270 -17.37 20.35 -6.24
CA ARG A 270 -17.55 21.39 -5.22
C ARG A 270 -16.28 22.20 -4.96
N VAL A 271 -15.12 21.54 -4.87
CA VAL A 271 -13.84 22.22 -4.68
C VAL A 271 -13.52 23.13 -5.87
N TRP A 272 -13.80 22.68 -7.08
CA TRP A 272 -13.62 23.52 -8.28
C TRP A 272 -14.54 24.75 -8.28
N GLU A 273 -15.77 24.63 -7.80
CA GLU A 273 -16.66 25.79 -7.64
C GLU A 273 -16.06 26.84 -6.68
N VAL A 274 -15.36 26.40 -5.62
CA VAL A 274 -14.65 27.32 -4.72
C VAL A 274 -13.42 27.92 -5.41
N VAL A 275 -12.63 27.13 -6.14
CA VAL A 275 -11.46 27.61 -6.92
C VAL A 275 -11.89 28.62 -7.98
N SER A 276 -13.00 28.37 -8.69
CA SER A 276 -13.53 29.25 -9.73
C SER A 276 -14.25 30.49 -9.19
N GLY A 277 -14.56 30.51 -7.89
CA GLY A 277 -15.27 31.62 -7.24
C GLY A 277 -16.79 31.56 -7.37
N VAL A 278 -17.33 30.45 -7.90
CA VAL A 278 -18.78 30.19 -7.93
C VAL A 278 -19.31 29.97 -6.52
N ALA A 279 -18.56 29.27 -5.68
CA ALA A 279 -18.87 29.10 -4.28
C ALA A 279 -17.79 29.77 -3.39
N ARG A 280 -18.16 30.19 -2.17
CA ARG A 280 -17.21 30.75 -1.19
C ARG A 280 -16.49 29.67 -0.39
N ALA A 281 -17.18 28.58 -0.11
CA ALA A 281 -16.64 27.45 0.64
C ALA A 281 -17.42 26.17 0.31
N ALA A 282 -16.82 25.01 0.58
CA ALA A 282 -17.44 23.70 0.52
C ALA A 282 -16.96 22.82 1.68
N GLU A 283 -17.88 22.05 2.23
CA GLU A 283 -17.56 21.02 3.22
C GLU A 283 -17.16 19.74 2.49
N LEU A 284 -16.12 19.09 3.03
CA LEU A 284 -15.58 17.84 2.53
C LEU A 284 -15.75 16.75 3.58
N SER A 285 -15.78 15.50 3.18
CA SER A 285 -15.82 14.38 4.12
C SER A 285 -14.59 14.37 5.03
N GLY A 286 -14.68 13.73 6.19
CA GLY A 286 -13.60 13.70 7.19
C GLY A 286 -13.36 15.01 7.92
N GLY A 287 -14.36 15.90 7.97
CA GLY A 287 -14.30 17.14 8.73
C GLY A 287 -13.39 18.23 8.13
N LEU A 288 -13.04 18.10 6.85
CA LEU A 288 -12.29 19.14 6.14
C LEU A 288 -13.23 20.14 5.46
N ARG A 289 -12.78 21.37 5.40
CA ARG A 289 -13.44 22.48 4.69
C ARG A 289 -12.47 23.12 3.72
N VAL A 290 -12.93 23.40 2.51
CA VAL A 290 -12.22 24.26 1.57
C VAL A 290 -12.95 25.61 1.50
N GLY A 291 -12.22 26.72 1.55
CA GLY A 291 -12.81 28.05 1.52
C GLY A 291 -11.87 29.11 0.97
N ARG A 292 -12.43 30.22 0.47
CA ARG A 292 -11.66 31.40 0.07
C ARG A 292 -11.53 32.40 1.22
N SER A 293 -10.29 32.86 1.42
CA SER A 293 -9.95 33.95 2.33
C SER A 293 -9.08 34.97 1.58
N GLY A 294 -9.69 36.02 1.09
CA GLY A 294 -9.02 36.99 0.22
C GLY A 294 -8.46 36.32 -1.06
N PRO A 295 -7.14 36.49 -1.37
CA PRO A 295 -6.52 35.88 -2.52
C PRO A 295 -6.21 34.38 -2.32
N TRP A 296 -6.44 33.84 -1.12
CA TRP A 296 -6.06 32.49 -0.74
C TRP A 296 -7.24 31.53 -0.81
N LEU A 297 -6.94 30.30 -1.21
CA LEU A 297 -7.77 29.13 -0.96
C LEU A 297 -7.16 28.40 0.23
N LEU A 298 -7.99 28.07 1.20
CA LEU A 298 -7.63 27.37 2.43
C LEU A 298 -8.32 26.02 2.49
N ILE A 299 -7.59 24.97 2.88
CA ILE A 299 -8.15 23.70 3.30
C ILE A 299 -7.77 23.48 4.75
N SER A 300 -8.74 23.36 5.63
CA SER A 300 -8.55 23.20 7.07
C SER A 300 -9.58 22.24 7.67
N ARG A 301 -9.32 21.79 8.85
CA ARG A 301 -10.30 21.07 9.68
C ARG A 301 -11.23 22.03 10.40
#